data_c60207e273fd9ed119d762f4448c1cb6
#
_entry.id   c60207e273fd9ed119d762f4448c1cb6
#
_cell.length_a   1.000
_cell.length_b   1.000
_cell.length_c   1.000
_cell.angle_alpha   90.00
_cell.angle_beta   90.00
_cell.angle_gamma   90.00
#
_symmetry.space_group_name_H-M   'P 1'
#
loop_
_entity.id
_entity.type
_entity.pdbx_description
1 polymer ?
#
loop_
_entity_poly.entity_id
_entity_poly.type
_entity_poly.pdbx_seq_one_letter_code
_entity_poly.pdbx_strand_id
1 'polypeptide(L)'
;MDYRETITGLYYLLICADGTVNEKELLLGKKMIAAEGFDENKFETTLASFKSRDKAAIYKECVNGLRKLDKQKQIRSISWLCVIANSDGFMDKEEWMLIYKIYDTELGLLLDDILKTQKELNKILHGKAFLAYGVRMGNKKES
;
A
#
# COMPACT_ATOMS: atom_id res chain seq x y z
N MET A 1 15.23 -6.17 -4.92
CA MET A 1 14.32 -4.99 -4.73
C MET A 1 14.54 -4.37 -3.36
N ASP A 2 14.69 -3.05 -3.33
CA ASP A 2 14.69 -2.32 -2.06
C ASP A 2 13.22 -2.14 -1.58
N TYR A 3 13.05 -1.45 -0.45
CA TYR A 3 11.71 -1.26 0.14
C TYR A 3 10.78 -0.52 -0.84
N ARG A 4 11.26 0.56 -1.46
CA ARG A 4 10.45 1.34 -2.40
C ARG A 4 10.01 0.50 -3.59
N GLU A 5 10.95 -0.25 -4.17
CA GLU A 5 10.64 -1.10 -5.31
C GLU A 5 9.67 -2.22 -4.93
N THR A 6 9.87 -2.81 -3.76
CA THR A 6 9.01 -3.89 -3.26
C THR A 6 7.58 -3.41 -3.10
N ILE A 7 7.39 -2.27 -2.42
CA ILE A 7 6.04 -1.76 -2.18
C ILE A 7 5.38 -1.29 -3.47
N THR A 8 6.16 -0.75 -4.41
CA THR A 8 5.65 -0.34 -5.72
C THR A 8 5.16 -1.56 -6.51
N GLY A 9 5.93 -2.65 -6.48
CA GLY A 9 5.55 -3.90 -7.16
C GLY A 9 4.29 -4.50 -6.57
N LEU A 10 4.19 -4.52 -5.25
CA LEU A 10 2.99 -5.01 -4.56
C LEU A 10 1.77 -4.17 -4.93
N TYR A 11 1.94 -2.86 -4.95
CA TYR A 11 0.88 -1.95 -5.35
C TYR A 11 0.44 -2.22 -6.79
N TYR A 12 1.40 -2.42 -7.70
CA TYR A 12 1.08 -2.74 -9.09
C TYR A 12 0.25 -4.02 -9.19
N LEU A 13 0.65 -5.07 -8.47
CA LEU A 13 -0.08 -6.33 -8.47
C LEU A 13 -1.50 -6.17 -7.91
N LEU A 14 -1.63 -5.34 -6.88
CA LEU A 14 -2.93 -5.09 -6.26
C LEU A 14 -3.90 -4.40 -7.21
N ILE A 15 -3.47 -3.32 -7.85
CA ILE A 15 -4.36 -2.55 -8.73
C ILE A 15 -4.72 -3.33 -10.00
N CYS A 16 -3.96 -4.38 -10.33
CA CYS A 16 -4.24 -5.23 -11.48
C CYS A 16 -4.95 -6.53 -11.11
N ALA A 17 -5.19 -6.77 -9.82
CA ALA A 17 -5.65 -8.08 -9.36
C ALA A 17 -7.01 -8.48 -9.92
N ASP A 18 -7.94 -7.54 -10.06
CA ASP A 18 -9.28 -7.83 -10.58
C ASP A 18 -9.44 -7.45 -12.07
N GLY A 19 -8.35 -7.01 -12.70
CA GLY A 19 -8.36 -6.60 -14.10
C GLY A 19 -8.90 -5.20 -14.34
N THR A 20 -9.28 -4.47 -13.29
CA THR A 20 -9.84 -3.12 -13.39
C THR A 20 -9.03 -2.16 -12.53
N VAL A 21 -8.61 -1.03 -13.12
CA VAL A 21 -7.86 -0.02 -12.37
C VAL A 21 -8.84 1.01 -11.82
N ASN A 22 -8.78 1.23 -10.50
CA ASN A 22 -9.68 2.10 -9.76
C ASN A 22 -8.99 3.44 -9.47
N GLU A 23 -9.66 4.55 -9.77
CA GLU A 23 -9.09 5.89 -9.57
C GLU A 23 -8.77 6.18 -8.10
N LYS A 24 -9.60 5.68 -7.18
CA LYS A 24 -9.35 5.87 -5.74
C LYS A 24 -8.09 5.13 -5.31
N GLU A 25 -7.86 3.95 -5.88
CA GLU A 25 -6.63 3.19 -5.60
C GLU A 25 -5.40 3.92 -6.12
N LEU A 26 -5.52 4.56 -7.28
CA LEU A 26 -4.43 5.36 -7.84
C LEU A 26 -4.12 6.57 -6.97
N LEU A 27 -5.14 7.24 -6.49
CA LEU A 27 -4.96 8.38 -5.59
C LEU A 27 -4.31 7.96 -4.28
N LEU A 28 -4.77 6.85 -3.69
CA LEU A 28 -4.20 6.35 -2.45
C LEU A 28 -2.76 5.88 -2.63
N GLY A 29 -2.43 5.35 -3.81
CA GLY A 29 -1.05 4.99 -4.12
C GLY A 29 -0.12 6.19 -4.04
N LYS A 30 -0.55 7.34 -4.58
CA LYS A 30 0.22 8.57 -4.51
C LYS A 30 0.36 9.06 -3.07
N LYS A 31 -0.71 8.94 -2.27
CA LYS A 31 -0.67 9.33 -0.86
C LYS A 31 0.28 8.42 -0.07
N MET A 32 0.29 7.14 -0.39
CA MET A 32 1.22 6.19 0.22
C MET A 32 2.67 6.62 -0.05
N ILE A 33 2.98 6.91 -1.30
CA ILE A 33 4.33 7.32 -1.71
C ILE A 33 4.77 8.58 -0.96
N ALA A 34 3.87 9.55 -0.85
CA ALA A 34 4.15 10.78 -0.11
C ALA A 34 4.36 10.50 1.38
N ALA A 35 3.52 9.64 1.97
CA ALA A 35 3.62 9.29 3.38
C ALA A 35 4.91 8.53 3.70
N GLU A 36 5.39 7.71 2.76
CA GLU A 36 6.63 6.97 2.94
C GLU A 36 7.88 7.78 2.58
N GLY A 37 7.69 8.99 2.07
CA GLY A 37 8.81 9.85 1.72
C GLY A 37 9.55 9.44 0.46
N PHE A 38 8.88 8.72 -0.43
CA PHE A 38 9.49 8.27 -1.68
C PHE A 38 9.35 9.33 -2.77
N ASP A 39 10.32 9.33 -3.69
CA ASP A 39 10.30 10.22 -4.85
C ASP A 39 9.20 9.79 -5.83
N GLU A 40 8.31 10.71 -6.17
CA GLU A 40 7.17 10.40 -7.06
C GLU A 40 7.63 10.00 -8.46
N ASN A 41 8.67 10.64 -8.99
CA ASN A 41 9.16 10.32 -10.33
C ASN A 41 9.75 8.91 -10.37
N LYS A 42 10.49 8.52 -9.34
CA LYS A 42 11.02 7.16 -9.24
C LYS A 42 9.90 6.14 -9.10
N PHE A 43 8.87 6.47 -8.35
CA PHE A 43 7.70 5.61 -8.22
C PHE A 43 7.04 5.40 -9.57
N GLU A 44 6.78 6.48 -10.31
CA GLU A 44 6.14 6.40 -11.63
C GLU A 44 6.98 5.59 -12.62
N THR A 45 8.29 5.82 -12.63
CA THR A 45 9.22 5.08 -13.50
C THR A 45 9.21 3.59 -13.17
N THR A 46 9.30 3.25 -11.88
CA THR A 46 9.30 1.85 -11.44
C THR A 46 7.96 1.20 -11.77
N LEU A 47 6.86 1.90 -11.51
CA LEU A 47 5.52 1.39 -11.79
C LEU A 47 5.36 1.08 -13.29
N ALA A 48 5.80 2.00 -14.14
CA ALA A 48 5.73 1.82 -15.59
C ALA A 48 6.55 0.59 -16.04
N SER A 49 7.67 0.33 -15.39
CA SER A 49 8.54 -0.79 -15.76
C SER A 49 7.87 -2.15 -15.57
N PHE A 50 6.89 -2.24 -14.67
CA PHE A 50 6.20 -3.50 -14.41
C PHE A 50 5.22 -3.89 -15.51
N LYS A 51 4.74 -2.93 -16.29
CA LYS A 51 3.71 -3.18 -17.31
C LYS A 51 4.14 -4.19 -18.37
N SER A 52 5.42 -4.26 -18.68
CA SER A 52 5.96 -5.16 -19.69
C SER A 52 6.49 -6.47 -19.11
N ARG A 53 6.31 -6.68 -17.81
CA ARG A 53 6.88 -7.84 -17.12
C ARG A 53 5.82 -8.84 -16.73
N ASP A 54 6.21 -10.10 -16.62
CA ASP A 54 5.34 -11.17 -16.17
C ASP A 54 4.94 -10.96 -14.70
N LYS A 55 3.64 -11.00 -14.42
CA LYS A 55 3.13 -10.77 -13.07
C LYS A 55 3.59 -11.81 -12.07
N ALA A 56 3.73 -13.07 -12.50
CA ALA A 56 4.23 -14.12 -11.60
C ALA A 56 5.66 -13.85 -11.19
N ALA A 57 6.49 -13.34 -12.12
CA ALA A 57 7.86 -12.98 -11.80
C ALA A 57 7.91 -11.79 -10.85
N ILE A 58 7.07 -10.78 -11.08
CA ILE A 58 6.97 -9.61 -10.19
C ILE A 58 6.56 -10.07 -8.79
N TYR A 59 5.57 -10.94 -8.69
CA TYR A 59 5.11 -11.48 -7.40
C TYR A 59 6.26 -12.13 -6.63
N LYS A 60 7.00 -12.99 -7.33
CA LYS A 60 8.13 -13.71 -6.73
C LYS A 60 9.20 -12.76 -6.20
N GLU A 61 9.54 -11.74 -7.00
CA GLU A 61 10.53 -10.74 -6.58
C GLU A 61 10.03 -9.92 -5.40
N CYS A 62 8.75 -9.57 -5.38
CA CYS A 62 8.17 -8.82 -4.27
C CYS A 62 8.20 -9.63 -2.99
N VAL A 63 7.83 -10.91 -3.04
CA VAL A 63 7.88 -11.79 -1.87
C VAL A 63 9.32 -11.90 -1.35
N ASN A 64 10.27 -12.08 -2.26
CA ASN A 64 11.68 -12.14 -1.88
C ASN A 64 12.14 -10.81 -1.25
N GLY A 65 11.68 -9.69 -1.81
CA GLY A 65 11.99 -8.37 -1.26
C GLY A 65 11.41 -8.19 0.14
N LEU A 66 10.16 -8.64 0.35
CA LEU A 66 9.53 -8.58 1.67
C LEU A 66 10.30 -9.40 2.70
N ARG A 67 10.75 -10.60 2.32
CA ARG A 67 11.47 -11.47 3.24
C ARG A 67 12.77 -10.87 3.74
N LYS A 68 13.34 -9.94 2.99
CA LYS A 68 14.57 -9.24 3.38
C LYS A 68 14.31 -8.05 4.29
N LEU A 69 13.07 -7.60 4.39
CA LEU A 69 12.70 -6.49 5.25
C LEU A 69 12.49 -6.97 6.68
N ASP A 70 12.63 -6.06 7.64
CA ASP A 70 12.28 -6.38 9.01
C ASP A 70 10.76 -6.54 9.13
N LYS A 71 10.33 -7.15 10.23
CA LYS A 71 8.92 -7.48 10.44
C LYS A 71 8.01 -6.25 10.40
N GLN A 72 8.47 -5.12 10.94
CA GLN A 72 7.69 -3.89 10.95
C GLN A 72 7.40 -3.40 9.53
N LYS A 73 8.41 -3.44 8.65
CA LYS A 73 8.23 -3.03 7.26
C LYS A 73 7.39 -4.01 6.48
N GLN A 74 7.49 -5.31 6.80
CA GLN A 74 6.61 -6.31 6.20
C GLN A 74 5.16 -6.00 6.54
N ILE A 75 4.86 -5.79 7.81
CA ILE A 75 3.52 -5.48 8.29
C ILE A 75 3.04 -4.17 7.66
N ARG A 76 3.90 -3.16 7.63
CA ARG A 76 3.56 -1.85 7.05
C ARG A 76 3.22 -1.95 5.57
N SER A 77 4.00 -2.73 4.82
CA SER A 77 3.74 -2.95 3.38
C SER A 77 2.37 -3.57 3.14
N ILE A 78 2.06 -4.63 3.88
CA ILE A 78 0.77 -5.32 3.73
C ILE A 78 -0.38 -4.41 4.19
N SER A 79 -0.16 -3.65 5.26
CA SER A 79 -1.17 -2.73 5.77
C SER A 79 -1.51 -1.63 4.74
N TRP A 80 -0.52 -1.13 4.01
CA TRP A 80 -0.77 -0.20 2.90
C TRP A 80 -1.64 -0.82 1.83
N LEU A 81 -1.39 -2.09 1.49
CA LEU A 81 -2.23 -2.79 0.51
C LEU A 81 -3.68 -2.86 0.99
N CYS A 82 -3.88 -3.11 2.28
CA CYS A 82 -5.22 -3.13 2.86
C CYS A 82 -5.90 -1.76 2.79
N VAL A 83 -5.17 -0.70 3.10
CA VAL A 83 -5.70 0.67 3.02
C VAL A 83 -6.17 0.97 1.60
N ILE A 84 -5.33 0.64 0.61
CA ILE A 84 -5.62 0.91 -0.80
C ILE A 84 -6.77 0.04 -1.29
N ALA A 85 -6.77 -1.24 -0.95
CA ALA A 85 -7.82 -2.18 -1.38
C ALA A 85 -9.19 -1.81 -0.81
N ASN A 86 -9.23 -1.17 0.35
CA ASN A 86 -10.48 -0.74 1.00
C ASN A 86 -10.93 0.66 0.58
N SER A 87 -10.38 1.21 -0.49
CA SER A 87 -10.65 2.59 -0.91
C SER A 87 -12.14 2.89 -1.12
N ASP A 88 -12.92 1.89 -1.52
CA ASP A 88 -14.37 2.02 -1.74
C ASP A 88 -15.21 1.51 -0.58
N GLY A 89 -14.59 1.25 0.56
CA GLY A 89 -15.30 0.75 1.74
C GLY A 89 -15.34 -0.76 1.84
N PHE A 90 -14.95 -1.47 0.81
CA PHE A 90 -14.85 -2.93 0.85
C PHE A 90 -13.71 -3.38 -0.06
N MET A 91 -13.18 -4.56 0.22
CA MET A 91 -12.09 -5.15 -0.54
C MET A 91 -12.66 -6.26 -1.42
N ASP A 92 -12.35 -6.25 -2.74
CA ASP A 92 -12.86 -7.31 -3.58
C ASP A 92 -12.10 -8.62 -3.34
N LYS A 93 -12.67 -9.71 -3.85
CA LYS A 93 -12.17 -11.06 -3.60
C LYS A 93 -10.75 -11.27 -4.10
N GLU A 94 -10.45 -10.80 -5.30
CA GLU A 94 -9.14 -11.00 -5.92
C GLU A 94 -8.05 -10.25 -5.15
N GLU A 95 -8.35 -9.03 -4.72
CA GLU A 95 -7.42 -8.24 -3.92
C GLU A 95 -7.19 -8.89 -2.56
N TRP A 96 -8.25 -9.35 -1.91
CA TRP A 96 -8.13 -10.03 -0.62
C TRP A 96 -7.30 -11.31 -0.74
N MET A 97 -7.54 -12.10 -1.79
CA MET A 97 -6.79 -13.34 -1.99
C MET A 97 -5.30 -13.08 -2.19
N LEU A 98 -4.95 -12.03 -2.93
CA LEU A 98 -3.56 -11.64 -3.12
C LEU A 98 -2.93 -11.26 -1.78
N ILE A 99 -3.59 -10.39 -1.03
CA ILE A 99 -3.09 -9.92 0.27
C ILE A 99 -2.93 -11.08 1.24
N TYR A 100 -3.96 -11.93 1.35
CA TYR A 100 -3.94 -13.08 2.25
C TYR A 100 -2.79 -14.04 1.91
N LYS A 101 -2.61 -14.34 0.63
CA LYS A 101 -1.55 -15.24 0.19
C LYS A 101 -0.19 -14.74 0.63
N ILE A 102 0.03 -13.43 0.52
CA ILE A 102 1.32 -12.84 0.89
C ILE A 102 1.50 -12.87 2.39
N TYR A 103 0.54 -12.30 3.16
CA TYR A 103 0.81 -12.16 4.60
C TYR A 103 0.72 -13.49 5.35
N ASP A 104 -0.21 -14.37 4.98
CA ASP A 104 -0.40 -15.63 5.69
C ASP A 104 0.50 -16.73 5.14
N THR A 105 0.37 -17.02 3.85
CA THR A 105 1.07 -18.16 3.24
C THR A 105 2.56 -17.92 3.10
N GLU A 106 2.95 -16.75 2.63
CA GLU A 106 4.36 -16.48 2.34
C GLU A 106 5.14 -16.01 3.57
N LEU A 107 4.55 -15.14 4.40
CA LEU A 107 5.26 -14.50 5.48
C LEU A 107 4.86 -14.96 6.89
N GLY A 108 3.69 -15.56 7.04
CA GLY A 108 3.21 -15.99 8.35
C GLY A 108 2.98 -14.84 9.33
N LEU A 109 2.52 -13.70 8.83
CA LEU A 109 2.21 -12.55 9.68
C LEU A 109 0.83 -12.70 10.31
N LEU A 110 0.64 -12.04 11.45
CA LEU A 110 -0.65 -12.04 12.13
C LEU A 110 -1.55 -10.95 11.59
N LEU A 111 -2.80 -11.30 11.30
CA LEU A 111 -3.78 -10.34 10.80
C LEU A 111 -3.98 -9.18 11.79
N ASP A 112 -3.98 -9.47 13.09
CA ASP A 112 -4.16 -8.43 14.11
C ASP A 112 -3.10 -7.33 14.00
N ASP A 113 -1.84 -7.70 13.75
CA ASP A 113 -0.76 -6.74 13.59
C ASP A 113 -0.98 -5.87 12.36
N ILE A 114 -1.46 -6.48 11.28
CA ILE A 114 -1.76 -5.78 10.03
C ILE A 114 -2.89 -4.79 10.23
N LEU A 115 -3.99 -5.23 10.86
CA LEU A 115 -5.16 -4.37 11.09
C LEU A 115 -4.82 -3.19 12.00
N LYS A 116 -3.98 -3.42 13.01
CA LYS A 116 -3.53 -2.36 13.90
C LYS A 116 -2.75 -1.30 13.14
N THR A 117 -1.80 -1.72 12.31
CA THR A 117 -0.99 -0.81 11.50
C THR A 117 -1.84 -0.11 10.44
N GLN A 118 -2.79 -0.83 9.82
CA GLN A 118 -3.73 -0.24 8.88
C GLN A 118 -4.49 0.92 9.51
N LYS A 119 -4.95 0.74 10.74
CA LYS A 119 -5.63 1.78 11.48
C LYS A 119 -4.74 3.00 11.68
N GLU A 120 -3.47 2.78 12.02
CA GLU A 120 -2.50 3.86 12.19
C GLU A 120 -2.25 4.60 10.87
N LEU A 121 -2.14 3.88 9.76
CA LEU A 121 -1.94 4.49 8.45
C LEU A 121 -3.16 5.33 8.04
N ASN A 122 -4.37 4.85 8.33
CA ASN A 122 -5.58 5.62 8.07
C ASN A 122 -5.59 6.91 8.87
N LYS A 123 -5.13 6.88 10.11
CA LYS A 123 -5.01 8.09 10.93
C LYS A 123 -4.02 9.09 10.32
N ILE A 124 -2.90 8.60 9.81
CA ILE A 124 -1.90 9.45 9.17
C ILE A 124 -2.51 10.14 7.94
N LEU A 125 -3.22 9.40 7.11
CA LEU A 125 -3.88 9.95 5.92
C LEU A 125 -4.93 10.99 6.29
N HIS A 126 -5.77 10.68 7.26
CA HIS A 126 -6.81 11.60 7.72
C HIS A 126 -6.22 12.79 8.45
N GLY A 127 -5.16 12.58 9.22
CA GLY A 127 -4.44 13.64 9.90
C GLY A 127 -3.87 14.65 8.93
N LYS A 128 -3.27 14.20 7.83
CA LYS A 128 -2.77 15.09 6.78
C LYS A 128 -3.89 15.88 6.14
N ALA A 129 -5.01 15.23 5.83
CA ALA A 129 -6.18 15.88 5.28
C ALA A 129 -6.74 16.90 6.28
N PHE A 130 -6.84 16.51 7.53
CA PHE A 130 -7.34 17.38 8.58
C PHE A 130 -6.46 18.61 8.75
N LEU A 131 -5.13 18.43 8.74
CA LEU A 131 -4.22 19.56 8.87
C LEU A 131 -4.36 20.55 7.73
N ALA A 132 -4.58 20.05 6.52
CA ALA A 132 -4.82 20.90 5.35
C ALA A 132 -6.05 21.77 5.55
N TYR A 133 -7.11 21.21 6.13
CA TYR A 133 -8.33 21.95 6.45
C TYR A 133 -8.19 22.72 7.76
N GLY A 134 -7.54 22.11 8.74
CA GLY A 134 -7.36 22.71 10.06
C GLY A 134 -6.68 24.06 10.02
N VAL A 135 -5.67 24.19 9.16
CA VAL A 135 -4.97 25.47 8.98
C VAL A 135 -5.95 26.55 8.57
N ARG A 136 -6.91 26.21 7.72
CA ARG A 136 -7.91 27.16 7.27
C ARG A 136 -8.97 27.43 8.35
N MET A 137 -9.27 26.42 9.16
CA MET A 137 -10.26 26.51 10.23
C MET A 137 -9.70 27.18 11.48
N GLY A 138 -8.41 27.30 11.53
CA GLY A 138 -7.71 27.77 12.71
C GLY A 138 -7.53 26.71 13.70
N ASN A 139 -7.98 26.04 13.78
CA ASN A 139 -7.84 25.12 14.58
C ASN A 139 -8.19 24.55 15.54
N LYS A 140 -8.68 24.68 15.59
CA LYS A 140 -9.09 24.33 16.38
C LYS A 140 -9.34 23.47 17.03
N LYS A 141 -9.52 23.42 17.07
CA LYS A 141 -9.75 22.69 17.71
C LYS A 141 -9.55 21.71 17.96
N GLU A 142 -9.42 21.72 17.57
CA GLU A 142 -9.18 20.91 17.67
C GLU A 142 -9.04 20.15 18.02
N SER A 143 -9.09 20.29 18.02
CA SER A 143 -8.89 19.70 18.28
C SER A 143 -8.74 19.18 18.57
#